data_1dc4460b9cf076c819674c4d9c26947a
#
_entry.id   1dc4460b9cf076c819674c4d9c26947a
#
_cell.length_a   1.000
_cell.length_b   1.000
_cell.length_c   1.000
_cell.angle_alpha   90.00
_cell.angle_beta   90.00
_cell.angle_gamma   90.00
#
_symmetry.space_group_name_H-M   'P 1'
#
loop_
_entity.id
_entity.type
_entity.pdbx_description
1 polymer ?
#
loop_
_entity_poly.entity_id
_entity_poly.type
_entity_poly.pdbx_seq_one_letter_code
_entity_poly.pdbx_strand_id
1 'polypeptide(L)'
;MAQIRIEENSGFEDVCAWATNGVKKITFELLKKSSFQIFVEGVAVGLLRELVCKGVSINIKFYKNPDLVGLNMAQLHPILMSIFGLELLRVTEKIYNQDGVEWDVRRLLGERIWRSVLENRGILGDGRRAYIISRHDYAVPKCIRQSEYSVEFPRYDYFKSSFSRLLVGLRGYSHKIGKHEAILIEWLHHIAENALEHGSKTSEGEIEGFRGISIGKIHFSREHQHVNVRGLPEFVRDYLDNILRSGRWPLKRITLNYASVIDLGEGLHNTVRGMDSLSDCERLKYVFKDGVTRKTDLMNEKSGYGLGQALIAAKALDAYMHIVSERLEVHVNFFGRGEQKTLRELLHCTPIDCNKKGSSVSILWLTESQIVEG
;
A
#
# COMPACT_ATOMS: atom_id res chain seq x y z
N MET A 1 9.13 11.30 25.63
CA MET A 1 9.29 11.83 24.27
C MET A 1 10.22 10.90 23.52
N ALA A 2 9.81 10.42 22.35
CA ALA A 2 10.66 9.62 21.48
C ALA A 2 10.93 10.38 20.17
N GLN A 3 12.08 10.14 19.58
CA GLN A 3 12.44 10.65 18.25
C GLN A 3 12.62 9.47 17.32
N ILE A 4 11.92 9.49 16.20
CA ILE A 4 11.95 8.44 15.19
C ILE A 4 12.50 9.06 13.91
N ARG A 5 13.62 8.54 13.42
CA ARG A 5 14.21 8.97 12.16
C ARG A 5 13.72 8.05 11.03
N ILE A 6 13.16 8.65 9.99
CA ILE A 6 12.81 7.92 8.78
C ILE A 6 13.96 8.06 7.80
N GLU A 7 14.65 6.96 7.56
CA GLU A 7 15.81 6.91 6.67
C GLU A 7 15.42 6.61 5.22
N GLU A 8 16.40 6.60 4.32
CA GLU A 8 16.19 6.13 2.95
C GLU A 8 15.96 4.61 2.97
N ASN A 9 14.81 4.18 2.44
CA ASN A 9 14.38 2.78 2.42
C ASN A 9 14.22 2.14 3.81
N SER A 10 13.58 2.86 4.76
CA SER A 10 13.21 2.27 6.06
C SER A 10 12.43 0.98 5.87
N GLY A 11 12.86 -0.07 6.55
CA GLY A 11 12.36 -1.43 6.43
C GLY A 11 11.19 -1.73 7.37
N PHE A 12 10.71 -2.97 7.31
CA PHE A 12 9.59 -3.44 8.12
C PHE A 12 9.92 -3.42 9.62
N GLU A 13 11.11 -3.91 9.99
CA GLU A 13 11.57 -3.94 11.39
C GLU A 13 11.72 -2.53 11.96
N ASP A 14 12.26 -1.57 11.16
CA ASP A 14 12.40 -0.18 11.57
C ASP A 14 11.03 0.41 11.93
N VAL A 15 10.01 0.15 11.10
CA VAL A 15 8.66 0.66 11.29
C VAL A 15 7.98 -0.03 12.49
N CYS A 16 8.10 -1.33 12.64
CA CYS A 16 7.55 -2.06 13.77
C CYS A 16 8.15 -1.58 15.11
N ALA A 17 9.41 -1.17 15.11
CA ALA A 17 10.06 -0.59 16.29
C ALA A 17 9.44 0.74 16.77
N TRP A 18 8.58 1.39 15.95
CA TRP A 18 7.84 2.59 16.38
C TRP A 18 6.78 2.31 17.43
N ALA A 19 6.37 1.05 17.59
CA ALA A 19 5.39 0.60 18.59
C ALA A 19 5.98 0.71 20.01
N THR A 20 6.28 1.92 20.46
CA THR A 20 6.85 2.18 21.78
C THR A 20 5.78 2.25 22.85
N ASN A 21 5.83 1.35 23.84
CA ASN A 21 4.92 1.38 24.98
C ASN A 21 5.19 2.57 25.90
N GLY A 22 4.13 3.28 26.27
CA GLY A 22 4.17 4.36 27.25
C GLY A 22 4.71 5.72 26.77
N VAL A 23 4.99 5.86 25.46
CA VAL A 23 5.41 7.14 24.88
C VAL A 23 4.20 8.03 24.64
N LYS A 24 4.22 9.26 25.22
CA LYS A 24 3.15 10.25 25.06
C LYS A 24 3.36 11.19 23.87
N LYS A 25 4.55 11.27 23.35
CA LYS A 25 4.91 12.20 22.27
C LYS A 25 6.01 11.62 21.39
N ILE A 26 5.78 11.66 20.08
CA ILE A 26 6.74 11.21 19.06
C ILE A 26 7.03 12.36 18.11
N THR A 27 8.31 12.53 17.75
CA THR A 27 8.74 13.43 16.69
C THR A 27 9.35 12.61 15.57
N PHE A 28 8.72 12.63 14.40
CA PHE A 28 9.28 12.04 13.19
C PHE A 28 10.29 12.99 12.56
N GLU A 29 11.53 12.54 12.46
CA GLU A 29 12.61 13.27 11.81
C GLU A 29 12.71 12.83 10.34
N LEU A 30 12.41 13.74 9.43
CA LEU A 30 12.41 13.48 7.98
C LEU A 30 13.73 13.91 7.37
N LEU A 31 14.52 12.95 6.90
CA LEU A 31 15.75 13.18 6.16
C LEU A 31 15.43 13.53 4.69
N LYS A 32 16.37 14.16 3.98
CA LYS A 32 16.19 14.59 2.59
C LYS A 32 15.68 13.49 1.64
N LYS A 33 16.06 12.24 1.92
CA LYS A 33 15.71 11.07 1.11
C LYS A 33 14.87 10.05 1.86
N SER A 34 14.17 10.46 2.93
CA SER A 34 13.30 9.55 3.67
C SER A 34 12.33 8.85 2.74
N SER A 35 12.27 7.55 2.84
CA SER A 35 11.39 6.70 2.03
C SER A 35 11.17 5.36 2.73
N PHE A 36 10.17 4.62 2.30
CA PHE A 36 9.95 3.26 2.74
C PHE A 36 10.37 2.26 1.67
N GLN A 37 10.76 1.08 2.12
CA GLN A 37 10.83 -0.09 1.25
C GLN A 37 9.43 -0.45 0.74
N ILE A 38 9.38 -1.28 -0.30
CA ILE A 38 8.11 -1.82 -0.78
C ILE A 38 7.40 -2.56 0.35
N PHE A 39 6.06 -2.48 0.35
CA PHE A 39 5.16 -3.11 1.31
C PHE A 39 5.17 -2.50 2.72
N VAL A 40 6.14 -1.66 3.06
CA VAL A 40 6.29 -1.10 4.41
C VAL A 40 5.40 0.11 4.64
N GLU A 41 5.08 0.87 3.60
CA GLU A 41 4.29 2.10 3.73
C GLU A 41 2.91 1.86 4.38
N GLY A 42 2.21 0.79 3.99
CA GLY A 42 0.91 0.45 4.58
C GLY A 42 0.99 0.10 6.05
N VAL A 43 2.09 -0.54 6.47
CA VAL A 43 2.37 -0.82 7.89
C VAL A 43 2.61 0.48 8.65
N ALA A 44 3.41 1.39 8.07
CA ALA A 44 3.70 2.70 8.66
C ALA A 44 2.44 3.55 8.86
N VAL A 45 1.53 3.56 7.86
CA VAL A 45 0.23 4.26 7.93
C VAL A 45 -0.63 3.69 9.07
N GLY A 46 -0.76 2.37 9.15
CA GLY A 46 -1.55 1.71 10.19
C GLY A 46 -0.99 1.91 11.60
N LEU A 47 0.34 1.87 11.77
CA LEU A 47 0.99 2.15 13.04
C LEU A 47 0.85 3.62 13.46
N LEU A 48 0.99 4.54 12.52
CA LEU A 48 0.76 5.96 12.80
C LEU A 48 -0.65 6.18 13.36
N ARG A 49 -1.64 5.52 12.77
CA ARG A 49 -3.02 5.60 13.25
C ARG A 49 -3.21 4.99 14.63
N GLU A 50 -2.61 3.85 14.90
CA GLU A 50 -2.62 3.20 16.21
C GLU A 50 -2.02 4.11 17.29
N LEU A 51 -0.91 4.79 17.00
CA LEU A 51 -0.30 5.75 17.92
C LEU A 51 -1.25 6.91 18.23
N VAL A 52 -1.94 7.44 17.23
CA VAL A 52 -2.93 8.51 17.40
C VAL A 52 -4.11 8.04 18.26
N CYS A 53 -4.64 6.84 18.01
CA CYS A 53 -5.72 6.24 18.81
C CYS A 53 -5.31 6.04 20.28
N LYS A 54 -4.03 5.82 20.56
CA LYS A 54 -3.46 5.76 21.93
C LYS A 54 -3.22 7.14 22.55
N GLY A 55 -3.60 8.22 21.89
CA GLY A 55 -3.40 9.60 22.38
C GLY A 55 -1.96 10.08 22.33
N VAL A 56 -1.12 9.48 21.45
CA VAL A 56 0.25 9.94 21.26
C VAL A 56 0.28 11.20 20.42
N SER A 57 0.89 12.25 20.94
CA SER A 57 1.13 13.50 20.21
C SER A 57 2.18 13.30 19.13
N ILE A 58 1.85 13.65 17.89
CA ILE A 58 2.72 13.46 16.73
C ILE A 58 3.28 14.80 16.25
N ASN A 59 4.59 14.85 16.03
CA ASN A 59 5.27 16.01 15.47
C ASN A 59 6.16 15.60 14.29
N ILE A 60 6.53 16.59 13.47
CA ILE A 60 7.49 16.44 12.38
C ILE A 60 8.67 17.37 12.65
N LYS A 61 9.90 16.89 12.38
CA LYS A 61 11.09 17.71 12.26
C LYS A 61 11.75 17.45 10.91
N PHE A 62 11.98 18.51 10.16
CA PHE A 62 12.75 18.41 8.92
C PHE A 62 14.24 18.47 9.22
N TYR A 63 15.01 17.53 8.68
CA TYR A 63 16.46 17.59 8.69
C TYR A 63 16.98 18.67 7.71
N LYS A 64 16.26 18.83 6.60
CA LYS A 64 16.44 19.92 5.64
C LYS A 64 15.08 20.49 5.31
N ASN A 65 14.94 21.81 5.42
CA ASN A 65 13.68 22.46 5.13
C ASN A 65 13.25 22.19 3.68
N PRO A 66 11.98 21.79 3.44
CA PRO A 66 11.45 21.74 2.09
C PRO A 66 11.43 23.15 1.49
N ASP A 67 11.68 23.24 0.19
CA ASP A 67 11.53 24.49 -0.52
C ASP A 67 10.05 24.83 -0.67
N LEU A 68 9.60 25.83 0.08
CA LEU A 68 8.21 26.30 0.06
C LEU A 68 7.98 27.47 -0.93
N VAL A 69 9.04 28.05 -1.47
CA VAL A 69 8.95 29.22 -2.37
C VAL A 69 8.64 28.78 -3.79
N GLY A 70 9.20 27.65 -4.22
CA GLY A 70 8.92 27.07 -5.54
C GLY A 70 7.55 26.40 -5.61
N LEU A 71 6.80 26.66 -6.68
CA LEU A 71 5.54 25.96 -6.98
C LEU A 71 5.75 24.51 -7.46
N ASN A 72 6.99 24.06 -7.56
CA ASN A 72 7.31 22.77 -8.11
C ASN A 72 7.19 21.68 -7.04
N MET A 73 6.15 20.86 -7.15
CA MET A 73 5.88 19.73 -6.25
C MET A 73 7.04 18.72 -6.20
N ALA A 74 7.86 18.62 -7.24
CA ALA A 74 9.04 17.76 -7.26
C ALA A 74 10.12 18.18 -6.24
N GLN A 75 10.03 19.38 -5.68
CA GLN A 75 10.93 19.89 -4.65
C GLN A 75 10.40 19.65 -3.23
N LEU A 76 9.15 19.24 -3.08
CA LEU A 76 8.64 18.79 -1.79
C LEU A 76 9.34 17.51 -1.36
N HIS A 77 9.41 17.33 -0.06
CA HIS A 77 10.00 16.13 0.52
C HIS A 77 9.30 14.87 -0.01
N PRO A 78 10.02 13.89 -0.60
CA PRO A 78 9.40 12.75 -1.28
C PRO A 78 8.39 12.00 -0.43
N ILE A 79 8.65 11.85 0.88
CA ILE A 79 7.75 11.14 1.78
C ILE A 79 6.41 11.86 1.97
N LEU A 80 6.40 13.20 1.90
CA LEU A 80 5.16 13.99 2.02
C LEU A 80 4.25 13.82 0.80
N MET A 81 4.79 13.32 -0.29
CA MET A 81 4.05 13.01 -1.53
C MET A 81 3.51 11.58 -1.54
N SER A 82 3.59 10.85 -0.44
CA SER A 82 3.12 9.49 -0.28
C SER A 82 1.84 9.43 0.58
N ILE A 83 1.20 8.28 0.63
CA ILE A 83 0.02 8.05 1.48
C ILE A 83 0.38 8.28 2.96
N PHE A 84 1.52 7.74 3.40
CA PHE A 84 2.03 7.95 4.76
C PHE A 84 2.27 9.43 5.08
N GLY A 85 2.91 10.15 4.17
CA GLY A 85 3.23 11.57 4.38
C GLY A 85 1.99 12.44 4.53
N LEU A 86 0.94 12.14 3.79
CA LEU A 86 -0.35 12.82 3.92
C LEU A 86 -1.03 12.51 5.25
N GLU A 87 -1.04 11.24 5.68
CA GLU A 87 -1.56 10.85 6.99
C GLU A 87 -0.73 11.49 8.12
N LEU A 88 0.60 11.51 7.98
CA LEU A 88 1.48 12.14 8.95
C LEU A 88 1.17 13.63 9.10
N LEU A 89 1.04 14.38 7.98
CA LEU A 89 0.64 15.79 8.03
C LEU A 89 -0.73 16.01 8.66
N ARG A 90 -1.67 15.11 8.43
CA ARG A 90 -3.03 15.19 8.98
C ARG A 90 -3.03 15.14 10.51
N VAL A 91 -2.24 14.24 11.08
CA VAL A 91 -2.21 13.98 12.52
C VAL A 91 -1.14 14.77 13.28
N THR A 92 -0.27 15.48 12.57
CA THR A 92 0.82 16.26 13.16
C THR A 92 0.30 17.45 13.94
N GLU A 93 0.74 17.63 15.18
CA GLU A 93 0.44 18.81 15.98
C GLU A 93 1.40 19.96 15.67
N LYS A 94 2.70 19.67 15.64
CA LYS A 94 3.74 20.67 15.44
C LYS A 94 4.75 20.23 14.39
N ILE A 95 5.22 21.20 13.62
CA ILE A 95 6.31 21.02 12.67
C ILE A 95 7.50 21.86 13.13
N TYR A 96 8.68 21.27 13.07
CA TYR A 96 9.94 21.93 13.40
C TYR A 96 10.82 21.99 12.16
N ASN A 97 11.51 23.13 11.98
CA ASN A 97 12.51 23.30 10.95
C ASN A 97 13.79 22.50 11.28
N GLN A 98 14.79 22.60 10.39
CA GLN A 98 16.09 21.95 10.59
C GLN A 98 16.81 22.38 11.88
N ASP A 99 16.57 23.60 12.33
CA ASP A 99 17.19 24.18 13.53
C ASP A 99 16.41 23.83 14.81
N GLY A 100 15.32 23.08 14.69
CA GLY A 100 14.46 22.68 15.80
C GLY A 100 13.50 23.77 16.28
N VAL A 101 13.36 24.85 15.53
CA VAL A 101 12.41 25.92 15.82
C VAL A 101 11.04 25.54 15.24
N GLU A 102 9.98 25.77 16.01
CA GLU A 102 8.61 25.54 15.58
C GLU A 102 8.30 26.37 14.32
N TRP A 103 7.77 25.71 13.30
CA TRP A 103 7.54 26.30 11.98
C TRP A 103 6.06 26.15 11.58
N ASP A 104 5.33 27.25 11.56
CA ASP A 104 3.91 27.27 11.23
C ASP A 104 3.67 27.15 9.73
N VAL A 105 3.96 25.98 9.18
CA VAL A 105 3.79 25.67 7.74
C VAL A 105 2.82 24.55 7.47
N ARG A 106 2.25 23.95 8.50
CA ARG A 106 1.35 22.78 8.36
C ARG A 106 0.21 23.06 7.39
N ARG A 107 -0.47 24.20 7.56
CA ARG A 107 -1.57 24.60 6.69
C ARG A 107 -1.08 24.79 5.26
N LEU A 108 0.02 25.48 5.07
CA LEU A 108 0.59 25.75 3.74
C LEU A 108 1.01 24.46 3.03
N LEU A 109 1.69 23.54 3.72
CA LEU A 109 2.06 22.22 3.19
C LEU A 109 0.82 21.41 2.82
N GLY A 110 -0.14 21.32 3.73
CA GLY A 110 -1.40 20.63 3.49
C GLY A 110 -2.16 21.19 2.29
N GLU A 111 -2.34 22.51 2.21
CA GLU A 111 -3.05 23.16 1.10
C GLU A 111 -2.34 22.93 -0.24
N ARG A 112 -1.02 22.99 -0.29
CA ARG A 112 -0.25 22.76 -1.52
C ARG A 112 -0.33 21.32 -2.00
N ILE A 113 -0.13 20.36 -1.10
CA ILE A 113 -0.22 18.94 -1.44
C ILE A 113 -1.64 18.61 -1.89
N TRP A 114 -2.66 19.04 -1.15
CA TRP A 114 -4.05 18.79 -1.52
C TRP A 114 -4.45 19.49 -2.82
N ARG A 115 -3.95 20.69 -3.09
CA ARG A 115 -4.14 21.33 -4.39
C ARG A 115 -3.58 20.48 -5.51
N SER A 116 -2.36 19.97 -5.37
CA SER A 116 -1.76 19.06 -6.35
C SER A 116 -2.56 17.76 -6.50
N VAL A 117 -3.03 17.16 -5.41
CA VAL A 117 -3.92 16.00 -5.45
C VAL A 117 -5.19 16.30 -6.24
N LEU A 118 -5.79 17.48 -6.03
CA LEU A 118 -7.01 17.88 -6.72
C LEU A 118 -6.77 18.19 -8.20
N GLU A 119 -5.70 18.93 -8.51
CA GLU A 119 -5.31 19.28 -9.89
C GLU A 119 -4.97 18.02 -10.71
N ASN A 120 -4.33 17.06 -10.10
CA ASN A 120 -3.99 15.77 -10.72
C ASN A 120 -5.06 14.68 -10.49
N ARG A 121 -6.29 15.06 -10.18
CA ARG A 121 -7.42 14.16 -9.99
C ARG A 121 -7.20 13.04 -8.96
N GLY A 122 -6.44 13.31 -7.92
CA GLY A 122 -6.16 12.34 -6.87
C GLY A 122 -4.87 11.55 -7.05
N ILE A 123 -4.01 11.93 -7.99
CA ILE A 123 -2.75 11.24 -8.25
C ILE A 123 -1.59 12.08 -7.75
N LEU A 124 -0.69 11.46 -7.00
CA LEU A 124 0.62 11.99 -6.66
C LEU A 124 1.70 11.05 -7.20
N GLY A 125 2.90 11.55 -7.42
CA GLY A 125 4.02 10.69 -7.77
C GLY A 125 5.24 11.43 -8.31
N ASP A 126 6.35 10.70 -8.40
CA ASP A 126 7.64 11.19 -8.84
C ASP A 126 8.10 10.58 -10.19
N GLY A 127 7.20 9.93 -10.92
CA GLY A 127 7.47 9.21 -12.16
C GLY A 127 8.02 7.79 -11.97
N ARG A 128 8.42 7.39 -10.75
CA ARG A 128 8.78 6.01 -10.38
C ARG A 128 7.68 5.35 -9.56
N ARG A 129 7.00 6.15 -8.73
CA ARG A 129 5.88 5.75 -7.90
C ARG A 129 4.71 6.67 -8.20
N ALA A 130 3.52 6.13 -8.23
CA ALA A 130 2.29 6.89 -8.26
C ALA A 130 1.41 6.44 -7.11
N TYR A 131 0.71 7.40 -6.57
CA TYR A 131 -0.21 7.23 -5.47
C TYR A 131 -1.58 7.72 -5.90
N ILE A 132 -2.59 6.88 -5.74
CA ILE A 132 -3.99 7.27 -5.82
C ILE A 132 -4.47 7.42 -4.40
N ILE A 133 -4.89 8.62 -4.02
CA ILE A 133 -5.16 8.95 -2.63
C ILE A 133 -6.64 9.27 -2.47
N SER A 134 -7.25 8.66 -1.46
CA SER A 134 -8.59 9.02 -1.02
C SER A 134 -8.51 10.15 0.00
N ARG A 135 -9.37 11.13 -0.16
CA ARG A 135 -9.58 12.17 0.83
C ARG A 135 -10.56 11.68 1.89
N HIS A 136 -10.42 12.16 3.13
CA HIS A 136 -11.27 11.78 4.25
C HIS A 136 -12.77 11.95 3.97
N ASP A 137 -13.12 13.00 3.21
CA ASP A 137 -14.51 13.37 2.89
C ASP A 137 -15.09 12.55 1.72
N TYR A 138 -14.27 11.74 1.04
CA TYR A 138 -14.67 10.99 -0.15
C TYR A 138 -14.06 9.60 -0.13
N ALA A 139 -14.89 8.59 0.06
CA ALA A 139 -14.46 7.19 0.08
C ALA A 139 -13.78 6.76 -1.24
N VAL A 140 -14.20 7.29 -2.38
CA VAL A 140 -13.67 6.94 -3.71
C VAL A 140 -12.81 8.08 -4.27
N PRO A 141 -11.54 7.82 -4.64
CA PRO A 141 -10.69 8.82 -5.27
C PRO A 141 -11.29 9.38 -6.56
N LYS A 142 -11.15 10.69 -6.77
CA LYS A 142 -11.78 11.39 -7.91
C LYS A 142 -11.39 10.81 -9.27
N CYS A 143 -10.15 10.31 -9.41
CA CYS A 143 -9.63 9.74 -10.66
C CYS A 143 -10.32 8.44 -11.10
N ILE A 144 -10.90 7.69 -10.15
CA ILE A 144 -11.60 6.44 -10.42
C ILE A 144 -13.10 6.54 -10.15
N ARG A 145 -13.61 7.71 -9.80
CA ARG A 145 -15.02 7.94 -9.51
C ARG A 145 -15.84 8.02 -10.79
N GLN A 146 -16.97 7.33 -10.82
CA GLN A 146 -17.84 7.28 -12.00
C GLN A 146 -18.54 8.62 -12.28
N SER A 147 -18.87 9.38 -11.24
CA SER A 147 -19.39 10.75 -11.32
C SER A 147 -18.88 11.58 -10.14
N GLU A 148 -19.00 12.92 -10.22
CA GLU A 148 -18.59 13.80 -9.12
C GLU A 148 -19.36 13.54 -7.81
N TYR A 149 -20.54 13.00 -7.90
CA TYR A 149 -21.45 12.73 -6.78
C TYR A 149 -21.49 11.25 -6.36
N SER A 150 -20.82 10.37 -7.09
CA SER A 150 -20.83 8.94 -6.76
C SER A 150 -20.00 8.67 -5.52
N VAL A 151 -20.61 8.06 -4.51
CA VAL A 151 -19.95 7.54 -3.31
C VAL A 151 -19.69 6.03 -3.43
N GLU A 152 -20.26 5.38 -4.44
CA GLU A 152 -20.09 3.96 -4.70
C GLU A 152 -18.80 3.69 -5.45
N PHE A 153 -18.22 2.52 -5.23
CA PHE A 153 -17.08 2.05 -6.00
C PHE A 153 -17.50 1.84 -7.45
N PRO A 154 -16.70 2.27 -8.44
CA PRO A 154 -17.07 2.18 -9.84
C PRO A 154 -17.15 0.73 -10.31
N ARG A 155 -18.05 0.45 -11.25
CA ARG A 155 -18.09 -0.84 -11.95
C ARG A 155 -16.76 -1.13 -12.64
N TYR A 156 -16.44 -2.40 -12.78
CA TYR A 156 -15.14 -2.86 -13.31
C TYR A 156 -14.75 -2.19 -14.64
N ASP A 157 -15.66 -2.08 -15.62
CA ASP A 157 -15.34 -1.49 -16.92
C ASP A 157 -14.92 -0.02 -16.82
N TYR A 158 -15.58 0.75 -15.95
CA TYR A 158 -15.23 2.14 -15.72
C TYR A 158 -13.89 2.25 -14.97
N PHE A 159 -13.69 1.45 -13.93
CA PHE A 159 -12.44 1.37 -13.20
C PHE A 159 -11.28 1.03 -14.13
N LYS A 160 -11.46 -0.01 -14.97
CA LYS A 160 -10.49 -0.43 -15.98
C LYS A 160 -10.11 0.71 -16.92
N SER A 161 -11.10 1.39 -17.51
CA SER A 161 -10.85 2.51 -18.42
C SER A 161 -10.10 3.66 -17.75
N SER A 162 -10.47 4.00 -16.52
CA SER A 162 -9.83 5.08 -15.78
C SER A 162 -8.43 4.69 -15.35
N PHE A 163 -8.23 3.45 -14.91
CA PHE A 163 -6.96 2.97 -14.40
C PHE A 163 -5.92 2.77 -15.51
N SER A 164 -6.32 2.27 -16.68
CA SER A 164 -5.44 2.17 -17.85
C SER A 164 -4.87 3.54 -18.25
N ARG A 165 -5.68 4.59 -18.19
CA ARG A 165 -5.20 5.98 -18.45
C ARG A 165 -4.17 6.44 -17.42
N LEU A 166 -4.35 6.05 -16.16
CA LEU A 166 -3.40 6.35 -15.09
C LEU A 166 -2.06 5.65 -15.29
N LEU A 167 -2.09 4.37 -15.63
CA LEU A 167 -0.88 3.58 -15.90
C LEU A 167 -0.07 4.15 -17.06
N VAL A 168 -0.74 4.62 -18.12
CA VAL A 168 -0.08 5.29 -19.25
C VAL A 168 0.62 6.59 -18.82
N GLY A 169 0.04 7.33 -17.89
CA GLY A 169 0.61 8.56 -17.33
C GLY A 169 1.83 8.34 -16.43
N LEU A 170 2.04 7.13 -15.93
CA LEU A 170 3.21 6.78 -15.14
C LEU A 170 4.41 6.58 -16.05
N ARG A 171 5.42 7.46 -15.96
CA ARG A 171 6.65 7.38 -16.75
C ARG A 171 7.25 5.97 -16.67
N GLY A 172 7.36 5.31 -17.83
CA GLY A 172 7.96 3.98 -17.95
C GLY A 172 7.00 2.80 -17.68
N TYR A 173 5.70 3.01 -17.52
CA TYR A 173 4.72 1.99 -17.86
C TYR A 173 4.63 1.99 -19.40
N SER A 174 5.48 1.19 -20.02
CA SER A 174 5.50 1.05 -21.46
C SER A 174 4.24 0.32 -21.91
N HIS A 175 3.82 0.52 -23.18
CA HIS A 175 2.71 -0.15 -23.87
C HIS A 175 2.76 -1.70 -23.87
N LYS A 176 3.70 -2.30 -23.14
CA LYS A 176 3.98 -3.74 -23.09
C LYS A 176 3.33 -4.46 -21.91
N ILE A 177 2.46 -3.81 -21.11
CA ILE A 177 1.78 -4.51 -19.99
C ILE A 177 0.73 -5.50 -20.53
N GLY A 178 0.12 -5.22 -21.70
CA GLY A 178 -0.72 -6.18 -22.45
C GLY A 178 -1.73 -6.93 -21.57
N LYS A 179 -1.72 -8.26 -21.65
CA LYS A 179 -2.58 -9.15 -20.85
C LYS A 179 -2.38 -8.99 -19.33
N HIS A 180 -1.15 -8.64 -18.90
CA HIS A 180 -0.84 -8.41 -17.49
C HIS A 180 -1.51 -7.15 -16.93
N GLU A 181 -1.73 -6.14 -17.76
CA GLU A 181 -2.48 -4.93 -17.36
C GLU A 181 -3.91 -5.27 -16.97
N ALA A 182 -4.60 -6.06 -17.78
CA ALA A 182 -5.97 -6.45 -17.50
C ALA A 182 -6.07 -7.22 -16.16
N ILE A 183 -5.16 -8.17 -15.93
CA ILE A 183 -5.11 -8.97 -14.71
C ILE A 183 -4.77 -8.09 -13.50
N LEU A 184 -3.82 -7.14 -13.65
CA LEU A 184 -3.48 -6.19 -12.58
C LEU A 184 -4.68 -5.30 -12.23
N ILE A 185 -5.39 -4.80 -13.23
CA ILE A 185 -6.58 -3.96 -13.02
C ILE A 185 -7.67 -4.74 -12.31
N GLU A 186 -7.87 -6.01 -12.67
CA GLU A 186 -8.79 -6.91 -12.00
C GLU A 186 -8.42 -7.11 -10.53
N TRP A 187 -7.14 -7.40 -10.25
CA TRP A 187 -6.64 -7.51 -8.90
C TRP A 187 -6.88 -6.24 -8.08
N LEU A 188 -6.52 -5.09 -8.64
CA LEU A 188 -6.70 -3.79 -7.99
C LEU A 188 -8.16 -3.46 -7.73
N HIS A 189 -9.04 -3.77 -8.69
CA HIS A 189 -10.47 -3.54 -8.56
C HIS A 189 -11.02 -4.30 -7.35
N HIS A 190 -10.76 -5.61 -7.26
CA HIS A 190 -11.27 -6.44 -6.17
C HIS A 190 -10.72 -6.05 -4.81
N ILE A 191 -9.42 -5.73 -4.71
CA ILE A 191 -8.84 -5.32 -3.43
C ILE A 191 -9.31 -3.93 -3.02
N ALA A 192 -9.41 -2.97 -3.95
CA ALA A 192 -9.86 -1.62 -3.64
C ALA A 192 -11.36 -1.57 -3.32
N GLU A 193 -12.19 -2.36 -4.02
CA GLU A 193 -13.62 -2.52 -3.72
C GLU A 193 -13.79 -3.07 -2.30
N ASN A 194 -13.06 -4.13 -1.96
CA ASN A 194 -13.10 -4.72 -0.64
C ASN A 194 -12.63 -3.73 0.46
N ALA A 195 -11.56 -2.99 0.21
CA ALA A 195 -11.05 -1.98 1.14
C ALA A 195 -12.08 -0.85 1.37
N LEU A 196 -12.83 -0.46 0.34
CA LEU A 196 -13.91 0.53 0.48
C LEU A 196 -15.13 -0.02 1.20
N GLU A 197 -15.56 -1.24 0.89
CA GLU A 197 -16.78 -1.82 1.48
C GLU A 197 -16.58 -2.22 2.95
N HIS A 198 -15.42 -2.74 3.29
CA HIS A 198 -15.12 -3.31 4.60
C HIS A 198 -14.12 -2.48 5.42
N GLY A 199 -13.20 -1.79 4.77
CA GLY A 199 -12.25 -0.90 5.42
C GLY A 199 -12.84 0.45 5.87
N SER A 200 -14.10 0.75 5.52
CA SER A 200 -14.72 2.05 5.82
C SER A 200 -15.32 2.15 7.23
N LYS A 201 -15.38 1.07 8.00
CA LYS A 201 -15.95 1.08 9.34
C LYS A 201 -14.91 0.67 10.37
N THR A 202 -14.68 1.53 11.34
CA THR A 202 -14.02 1.14 12.58
C THR A 202 -15.02 0.39 13.47
N SER A 203 -14.53 -0.34 14.49
CA SER A 203 -15.36 -0.92 15.54
C SER A 203 -16.27 0.09 16.25
N GLU A 204 -15.93 1.37 16.17
CA GLU A 204 -16.66 2.51 16.77
C GLU A 204 -17.61 3.19 15.78
N GLY A 205 -17.71 2.71 14.54
CA GLY A 205 -18.62 3.24 13.52
C GLY A 205 -18.09 4.49 12.80
N GLU A 206 -16.90 4.95 13.12
CA GLU A 206 -16.27 6.05 12.39
C GLU A 206 -15.85 5.60 10.97
N ILE A 207 -16.05 6.47 9.98
CA ILE A 207 -15.65 6.19 8.60
C ILE A 207 -14.17 6.54 8.44
N GLU A 208 -13.30 5.56 8.62
CA GLU A 208 -11.86 5.76 8.42
C GLU A 208 -11.29 5.20 7.11
N GLY A 209 -11.93 4.32 6.50
CA GLY A 209 -11.84 3.70 5.18
C GLY A 209 -10.53 3.68 4.41
N PHE A 210 -10.72 3.48 3.14
CA PHE A 210 -9.70 3.42 2.11
C PHE A 210 -8.78 4.65 2.11
N ARG A 211 -7.46 4.44 2.12
CA ARG A 211 -6.46 5.52 2.10
C ARG A 211 -5.82 5.70 0.75
N GLY A 212 -5.63 4.65 0.00
CA GLY A 212 -5.12 4.81 -1.34
C GLY A 212 -4.52 3.55 -1.95
N ILE A 213 -4.04 3.76 -3.17
CA ILE A 213 -3.30 2.78 -3.95
C ILE A 213 -1.91 3.34 -4.21
N SER A 214 -0.88 2.56 -3.94
CA SER A 214 0.50 2.84 -4.32
C SER A 214 0.90 1.92 -5.46
N ILE A 215 1.50 2.46 -6.52
CA ILE A 215 2.00 1.68 -7.65
C ILE A 215 3.40 2.15 -7.99
N GLY A 216 4.29 1.24 -8.30
CA GLY A 216 5.64 1.61 -8.68
C GLY A 216 6.45 0.48 -9.29
N LYS A 217 7.73 0.80 -9.51
CA LYS A 217 8.73 -0.10 -10.09
C LYS A 217 9.97 -0.14 -9.22
N ILE A 218 10.59 -1.30 -9.18
CA ILE A 218 11.86 -1.53 -8.52
C ILE A 218 12.80 -2.16 -9.52
N HIS A 219 14.01 -1.62 -9.58
CA HIS A 219 15.06 -2.14 -10.42
C HIS A 219 16.08 -2.88 -9.54
N PHE A 220 16.33 -4.14 -9.88
CA PHE A 220 17.40 -4.94 -9.28
C PHE A 220 18.48 -5.20 -10.32
N SER A 221 19.74 -4.99 -9.92
CA SER A 221 20.89 -5.36 -10.72
C SER A 221 21.53 -6.60 -10.12
N ARG A 222 21.87 -7.58 -10.93
CA ARG A 222 22.57 -8.79 -10.51
C ARG A 222 23.93 -8.48 -9.86
N GLU A 223 24.56 -7.40 -10.31
CA GLU A 223 25.85 -6.92 -9.78
C GLU A 223 25.71 -6.28 -8.39
N HIS A 224 24.52 -5.82 -8.04
CA HIS A 224 24.20 -5.13 -6.77
C HIS A 224 23.21 -5.91 -5.91
N GLN A 225 23.09 -7.23 -6.09
CA GLN A 225 22.12 -8.08 -5.37
C GLN A 225 22.15 -7.86 -3.87
N HIS A 226 23.37 -7.79 -3.30
CA HIS A 226 23.54 -7.63 -1.85
C HIS A 226 23.15 -6.26 -1.31
N VAL A 227 23.14 -5.21 -2.15
CA VAL A 227 22.83 -3.84 -1.74
C VAL A 227 21.34 -3.56 -1.86
N ASN A 228 20.71 -4.01 -2.95
CA ASN A 228 19.30 -3.70 -3.25
C ASN A 228 18.30 -4.60 -2.52
N VAL A 229 18.74 -5.76 -2.02
CA VAL A 229 17.91 -6.70 -1.24
C VAL A 229 18.16 -6.58 0.27
N ARG A 230 19.11 -5.76 0.69
CA ARG A 230 19.39 -5.52 2.10
C ARG A 230 18.19 -4.81 2.73
N GLY A 231 17.59 -5.44 3.74
CA GLY A 231 16.40 -4.90 4.43
C GLY A 231 15.06 -5.29 3.81
N LEU A 232 15.02 -5.96 2.64
CA LEU A 232 13.78 -6.57 2.19
C LEU A 232 13.41 -7.75 3.08
N PRO A 233 12.10 -7.98 3.34
CA PRO A 233 11.63 -9.17 4.04
C PRO A 233 12.17 -10.45 3.40
N GLU A 234 12.46 -11.46 4.21
CA GLU A 234 13.06 -12.72 3.77
C GLU A 234 12.31 -13.36 2.60
N PHE A 235 11.01 -13.39 2.65
CA PHE A 235 10.17 -13.98 1.61
C PHE A 235 10.16 -13.19 0.29
N VAL A 236 10.42 -11.89 0.32
CA VAL A 236 10.64 -11.11 -0.92
C VAL A 236 11.98 -11.51 -1.52
N ARG A 237 13.00 -11.74 -0.68
CA ARG A 237 14.29 -12.29 -1.12
C ARG A 237 14.14 -13.68 -1.74
N ASP A 238 13.38 -14.56 -1.09
CA ASP A 238 13.09 -15.89 -1.61
C ASP A 238 12.35 -15.85 -2.95
N TYR A 239 11.40 -14.94 -3.11
CA TYR A 239 10.73 -14.72 -4.39
C TYR A 239 11.71 -14.31 -5.49
N LEU A 240 12.59 -13.35 -5.20
CA LEU A 240 13.61 -12.89 -6.12
C LEU A 240 14.62 -14.00 -6.46
N ASP A 241 15.06 -14.77 -5.47
CA ASP A 241 15.97 -15.89 -5.65
C ASP A 241 15.34 -16.98 -6.52
N ASN A 242 14.05 -17.28 -6.35
CA ASN A 242 13.33 -18.21 -7.19
C ASN A 242 13.27 -17.73 -8.66
N ILE A 243 13.03 -16.45 -8.88
CA ILE A 243 13.07 -15.85 -10.21
C ILE A 243 14.45 -16.01 -10.83
N LEU A 244 15.51 -15.67 -10.09
CA LEU A 244 16.88 -15.74 -10.58
C LEU A 244 17.33 -17.18 -10.88
N ARG A 245 16.94 -18.14 -10.05
CA ARG A 245 17.26 -19.57 -10.21
C ARG A 245 16.46 -20.23 -11.33
N SER A 246 15.31 -19.70 -11.70
CA SER A 246 14.45 -20.32 -12.73
C SER A 246 15.07 -20.36 -14.12
N GLY A 247 16.15 -19.62 -14.36
CA GLY A 247 16.79 -19.50 -15.67
C GLY A 247 15.93 -18.77 -16.73
N ARG A 248 14.69 -18.41 -16.38
CA ARG A 248 13.77 -17.69 -17.29
C ARG A 248 14.23 -16.27 -17.59
N TRP A 249 15.21 -15.76 -16.83
CA TRP A 249 15.63 -14.36 -16.87
C TRP A 249 17.15 -14.24 -16.97
N PRO A 250 17.71 -14.21 -18.17
CA PRO A 250 19.17 -14.11 -18.37
C PRO A 250 19.73 -12.72 -18.09
N LEU A 251 18.92 -11.76 -17.72
CA LEU A 251 19.26 -10.35 -17.72
C LEU A 251 20.09 -9.90 -16.50
N LYS A 252 21.00 -8.96 -16.76
CA LYS A 252 21.76 -8.24 -15.72
C LYS A 252 20.87 -7.37 -14.83
N ARG A 253 19.68 -6.96 -15.29
CA ARG A 253 18.71 -6.14 -14.57
C ARG A 253 17.33 -6.76 -14.61
N ILE A 254 16.67 -6.77 -13.45
CA ILE A 254 15.29 -7.19 -13.31
C ILE A 254 14.48 -5.97 -12.88
N THR A 255 13.36 -5.71 -13.53
CA THR A 255 12.39 -4.71 -13.10
C THR A 255 11.15 -5.42 -12.57
N LEU A 256 10.86 -5.24 -11.31
CA LEU A 256 9.62 -5.68 -10.71
C LEU A 256 8.66 -4.50 -10.62
N ASN A 257 7.41 -4.78 -10.89
CA ASN A 257 6.34 -3.86 -10.61
C ASN A 257 5.70 -4.24 -9.28
N TYR A 258 5.20 -3.26 -8.56
CA TYR A 258 4.43 -3.49 -7.35
C TYR A 258 3.19 -2.61 -7.31
N ALA A 259 2.17 -3.09 -6.62
CA ALA A 259 1.00 -2.31 -6.25
C ALA A 259 0.62 -2.65 -4.81
N SER A 260 0.09 -1.67 -4.09
CA SER A 260 -0.43 -1.83 -2.73
C SER A 260 -1.73 -1.06 -2.58
N VAL A 261 -2.69 -1.67 -1.91
CA VAL A 261 -3.94 -1.01 -1.48
C VAL A 261 -3.90 -0.92 0.04
N ILE A 262 -4.17 0.26 0.57
CA ILE A 262 -4.07 0.58 1.99
C ILE A 262 -5.42 1.08 2.51
N ASP A 263 -5.91 0.49 3.58
CA ASP A 263 -7.07 0.93 4.35
C ASP A 263 -6.75 1.03 5.85
N LEU A 264 -7.59 1.72 6.60
CA LEU A 264 -7.51 1.89 8.06
C LEU A 264 -8.74 1.31 8.78
N GLY A 265 -9.46 0.40 8.14
CA GLY A 265 -10.61 -0.27 8.74
C GLY A 265 -10.24 -1.25 9.86
N GLU A 266 -11.19 -2.09 10.20
CA GLU A 266 -11.08 -3.07 11.31
C GLU A 266 -10.19 -4.29 11.02
N GLY A 267 -9.49 -4.31 9.87
CA GLY A 267 -8.67 -5.46 9.46
C GLY A 267 -9.48 -6.55 8.75
N LEU A 268 -8.84 -7.24 7.79
CA LEU A 268 -9.51 -8.23 6.94
C LEU A 268 -10.09 -9.40 7.71
N HIS A 269 -9.38 -9.92 8.72
CA HIS A 269 -9.84 -11.08 9.51
C HIS A 269 -11.08 -10.77 10.35
N ASN A 270 -11.33 -9.51 10.68
CA ASN A 270 -12.51 -9.07 11.42
C ASN A 270 -13.74 -8.87 10.51
N THR A 271 -13.55 -8.93 9.20
CA THR A 271 -14.67 -8.82 8.25
C THR A 271 -15.55 -10.09 8.22
N VAL A 272 -15.10 -11.21 8.78
CA VAL A 272 -15.85 -12.46 8.84
C VAL A 272 -16.54 -12.57 10.20
N ARG A 273 -17.87 -12.54 10.21
CA ARG A 273 -18.68 -12.72 11.43
C ARG A 273 -19.04 -14.18 11.68
N GLY A 274 -19.29 -14.51 12.96
CA GLY A 274 -19.78 -15.83 13.34
C GLY A 274 -18.73 -16.94 13.34
N MET A 275 -17.46 -16.59 13.27
CA MET A 275 -16.34 -17.53 13.29
C MET A 275 -15.40 -17.29 14.47
N ASP A 276 -15.96 -16.93 15.62
CA ASP A 276 -15.19 -16.62 16.83
C ASP A 276 -14.42 -17.82 17.40
N SER A 277 -14.77 -19.04 16.98
CA SER A 277 -14.05 -20.27 17.31
C SER A 277 -12.74 -20.46 16.51
N LEU A 278 -12.55 -19.72 15.42
CA LEU A 278 -11.33 -19.80 14.61
C LEU A 278 -10.29 -18.81 15.11
N SER A 279 -9.01 -19.19 15.01
CA SER A 279 -7.91 -18.24 15.21
C SER A 279 -7.94 -17.12 14.18
N ASP A 280 -7.32 -15.98 14.49
CA ASP A 280 -7.24 -14.83 13.57
C ASP A 280 -6.60 -15.22 12.23
N CYS A 281 -5.58 -16.05 12.24
CA CYS A 281 -4.95 -16.58 11.03
C CYS A 281 -5.91 -17.44 10.20
N GLU A 282 -6.73 -18.26 10.84
CA GLU A 282 -7.72 -19.09 10.14
C GLU A 282 -8.83 -18.22 9.57
N ARG A 283 -9.30 -17.22 10.32
CA ARG A 283 -10.27 -16.23 9.83
C ARG A 283 -9.72 -15.47 8.62
N LEU A 284 -8.46 -15.02 8.68
CA LEU A 284 -7.83 -14.33 7.56
C LEU A 284 -7.72 -15.24 6.32
N LYS A 285 -7.33 -16.49 6.49
CA LYS A 285 -7.34 -17.47 5.38
C LYS A 285 -8.74 -17.75 4.84
N TYR A 286 -9.74 -17.68 5.70
CA TYR A 286 -11.13 -17.89 5.31
C TYR A 286 -11.69 -16.73 4.45
N VAL A 287 -11.24 -15.50 4.70
CA VAL A 287 -11.63 -14.30 3.91
C VAL A 287 -11.32 -14.49 2.41
N PHE A 288 -10.27 -15.23 2.09
CA PHE A 288 -9.87 -15.50 0.70
C PHE A 288 -10.55 -16.73 0.08
N LYS A 289 -11.51 -17.35 0.79
CA LYS A 289 -12.30 -18.43 0.24
C LYS A 289 -13.44 -17.86 -0.61
N ASP A 290 -13.66 -18.45 -1.77
CA ASP A 290 -14.76 -18.06 -2.66
C ASP A 290 -16.12 -18.12 -1.98
N GLY A 291 -16.96 -17.14 -2.22
CA GLY A 291 -18.32 -17.08 -1.70
C GLY A 291 -18.46 -16.58 -0.26
N VAL A 292 -17.38 -16.17 0.40
CA VAL A 292 -17.44 -15.58 1.74
C VAL A 292 -17.64 -14.09 1.68
N THR A 293 -18.79 -13.62 2.12
CA THR A 293 -19.13 -12.19 2.19
C THR A 293 -19.96 -11.86 3.43
N ARG A 294 -19.83 -10.59 3.89
CA ARG A 294 -20.73 -10.01 4.89
C ARG A 294 -22.14 -9.66 4.34
N LYS A 295 -22.31 -9.63 3.03
CA LYS A 295 -23.56 -9.20 2.43
C LYS A 295 -24.63 -10.28 2.72
N THR A 296 -25.40 -10.05 3.77
CA THR A 296 -26.64 -10.78 4.09
C THR A 296 -27.78 -10.47 3.11
N ASP A 297 -27.55 -9.60 2.13
CA ASP A 297 -28.53 -9.32 1.07
C ASP A 297 -28.61 -10.50 0.11
N LEU A 298 -29.57 -11.37 0.38
CA LEU A 298 -29.97 -12.55 -0.41
C LEU A 298 -30.30 -12.25 -1.89
N MET A 299 -30.24 -10.97 -2.30
CA MET A 299 -30.60 -10.54 -3.67
C MET A 299 -29.41 -10.30 -4.60
N ASN A 300 -28.17 -10.34 -4.12
CA ASN A 300 -26.98 -10.13 -4.95
C ASN A 300 -26.09 -11.38 -4.99
N GLU A 301 -26.37 -12.29 -5.89
CA GLU A 301 -25.60 -13.53 -6.15
C GLU A 301 -24.09 -13.31 -6.48
N LYS A 302 -23.66 -12.05 -6.68
CA LYS A 302 -22.29 -11.70 -7.06
C LYS A 302 -21.39 -11.23 -5.90
N SER A 303 -21.89 -11.21 -4.68
CA SER A 303 -21.10 -10.71 -3.54
C SER A 303 -20.32 -11.85 -2.87
N GLY A 304 -19.05 -11.64 -2.59
CA GLY A 304 -18.20 -12.57 -1.85
C GLY A 304 -17.08 -13.25 -2.64
N TYR A 305 -16.93 -12.95 -3.91
CA TYR A 305 -15.89 -13.53 -4.77
C TYR A 305 -14.63 -12.64 -4.89
N GLY A 306 -14.67 -11.39 -4.43
CA GLY A 306 -13.65 -10.39 -4.74
C GLY A 306 -12.23 -10.77 -4.31
N LEU A 307 -12.04 -11.20 -3.07
CA LEU A 307 -10.70 -11.54 -2.57
C LEU A 307 -10.19 -12.87 -3.13
N GLY A 308 -11.06 -13.84 -3.38
CA GLY A 308 -10.72 -15.07 -4.09
C GLY A 308 -10.27 -14.77 -5.52
N GLN A 309 -10.98 -13.91 -6.25
CA GLN A 309 -10.59 -13.47 -7.58
C GLN A 309 -9.26 -12.70 -7.58
N ALA A 310 -8.99 -11.89 -6.55
CA ALA A 310 -7.70 -11.24 -6.41
C ALA A 310 -6.55 -12.26 -6.24
N LEU A 311 -6.74 -13.37 -5.53
CA LEU A 311 -5.75 -14.44 -5.47
C LEU A 311 -5.53 -15.13 -6.82
N ILE A 312 -6.61 -15.37 -7.57
CA ILE A 312 -6.54 -15.94 -8.92
C ILE A 312 -5.76 -15.01 -9.85
N ALA A 313 -6.04 -13.71 -9.81
CA ALA A 313 -5.32 -12.71 -10.58
C ALA A 313 -3.82 -12.64 -10.18
N ALA A 314 -3.52 -12.68 -8.89
CA ALA A 314 -2.13 -12.72 -8.42
C ALA A 314 -1.39 -13.98 -8.91
N LYS A 315 -2.05 -15.14 -8.91
CA LYS A 315 -1.51 -16.40 -9.46
C LYS A 315 -1.24 -16.28 -10.96
N ALA A 316 -2.16 -15.68 -11.72
CA ALA A 316 -2.00 -15.49 -13.16
C ALA A 316 -0.85 -14.53 -13.53
N LEU A 317 -0.40 -13.71 -12.59
CA LEU A 317 0.77 -12.85 -12.72
C LEU A 317 2.09 -13.51 -12.26
N ASP A 318 2.07 -14.77 -11.82
CA ASP A 318 3.19 -15.40 -11.12
C ASP A 318 3.73 -14.51 -9.98
N ALA A 319 2.83 -13.82 -9.28
CA ALA A 319 3.18 -12.77 -8.37
C ALA A 319 3.57 -13.28 -6.97
N TYR A 320 4.24 -12.42 -6.23
CA TYR A 320 4.30 -12.51 -4.78
C TYR A 320 3.26 -11.55 -4.20
N MET A 321 2.45 -12.03 -3.26
CA MET A 321 1.46 -11.21 -2.57
C MET A 321 1.78 -11.16 -1.08
N HIS A 322 1.65 -9.96 -0.51
CA HIS A 322 1.87 -9.65 0.89
C HIS A 322 0.66 -8.93 1.47
N ILE A 323 0.18 -9.44 2.58
CA ILE A 323 -0.97 -8.88 3.28
C ILE A 323 -0.56 -8.64 4.72
N VAL A 324 -0.78 -7.43 5.21
CA VAL A 324 -0.68 -7.13 6.63
C VAL A 324 -2.03 -6.62 7.09
N SER A 325 -2.62 -7.31 8.05
CA SER A 325 -3.94 -7.00 8.59
C SER A 325 -3.86 -6.98 10.11
N GLU A 326 -3.83 -5.79 10.69
CA GLU A 326 -3.57 -5.54 12.12
C GLU A 326 -2.29 -6.24 12.59
N ARG A 327 -2.41 -7.31 13.39
CA ARG A 327 -1.29 -8.10 13.94
C ARG A 327 -0.91 -9.31 13.10
N LEU A 328 -1.48 -9.45 11.92
CA LEU A 328 -1.29 -10.62 11.08
C LEU A 328 -0.55 -10.24 9.80
N GLU A 329 0.34 -11.11 9.41
CA GLU A 329 1.06 -11.03 8.15
C GLU A 329 0.84 -12.31 7.35
N VAL A 330 0.50 -12.17 6.08
CA VAL A 330 0.31 -13.30 5.16
C VAL A 330 1.17 -13.12 3.93
N HIS A 331 1.84 -14.18 3.56
CA HIS A 331 2.67 -14.26 2.37
C HIS A 331 2.17 -15.33 1.43
N VAL A 332 2.16 -15.00 0.14
CA VAL A 332 1.88 -15.96 -0.92
C VAL A 332 2.86 -15.77 -2.05
N ASN A 333 3.61 -16.81 -2.36
CA ASN A 333 4.50 -16.83 -3.51
C ASN A 333 3.90 -17.75 -4.58
N PHE A 334 3.44 -17.18 -5.68
CA PHE A 334 2.88 -17.92 -6.81
C PHE A 334 3.91 -18.31 -7.87
N PHE A 335 5.11 -17.73 -7.83
CA PHE A 335 6.12 -17.96 -8.85
C PHE A 335 6.55 -19.43 -8.95
N GLY A 336 6.46 -20.00 -10.15
CA GLY A 336 6.88 -21.37 -10.43
C GLY A 336 6.05 -22.48 -9.76
N ARG A 337 4.96 -22.12 -9.10
CA ARG A 337 4.06 -23.08 -8.46
C ARG A 337 2.92 -23.41 -9.41
N GLY A 338 3.03 -24.57 -10.06
CA GLY A 338 1.98 -25.12 -10.91
C GLY A 338 0.66 -25.34 -10.16
N GLU A 339 -0.35 -25.88 -10.85
CA GLU A 339 -1.75 -26.03 -10.38
C GLU A 339 -1.95 -26.93 -9.15
N GLN A 340 -0.92 -27.63 -8.67
CA GLN A 340 -1.02 -28.74 -7.73
C GLN A 340 -1.30 -28.38 -6.26
N LYS A 341 -1.18 -27.11 -5.83
CA LYS A 341 -1.49 -26.70 -4.46
C LYS A 341 -2.74 -25.86 -4.41
N THR A 342 -3.60 -26.14 -3.44
CA THR A 342 -4.75 -25.27 -3.15
C THR A 342 -4.25 -23.90 -2.67
N LEU A 343 -4.98 -22.85 -2.99
CA LEU A 343 -4.63 -21.47 -2.56
C LEU A 343 -4.44 -21.38 -1.04
N ARG A 344 -5.23 -22.16 -0.28
CA ARG A 344 -5.15 -22.21 1.19
C ARG A 344 -3.81 -22.75 1.70
N GLU A 345 -3.23 -23.72 1.01
CA GLU A 345 -1.91 -24.30 1.36
C GLU A 345 -0.75 -23.35 1.04
N LEU A 346 -0.99 -22.38 0.17
CA LEU A 346 0.00 -21.37 -0.18
C LEU A 346 0.02 -20.16 0.76
N LEU A 347 -1.06 -19.98 1.56
CA LEU A 347 -1.18 -18.85 2.48
C LEU A 347 -0.41 -19.14 3.79
N HIS A 348 0.76 -18.54 3.93
CA HIS A 348 1.52 -18.55 5.18
C HIS A 348 1.11 -17.35 6.03
N CYS A 349 0.44 -17.60 7.16
CA CYS A 349 -0.01 -16.57 8.08
C CYS A 349 0.80 -16.64 9.36
N THR A 350 1.38 -15.52 9.75
CA THR A 350 2.16 -15.38 10.99
C THR A 350 1.69 -14.15 11.77
N PRO A 351 1.66 -14.20 13.11
CA PRO A 351 1.53 -13.01 13.92
C PRO A 351 2.76 -12.12 13.76
N ILE A 352 2.54 -10.81 13.78
CA ILE A 352 3.63 -9.82 13.85
C ILE A 352 3.61 -9.11 15.20
N ASP A 353 4.79 -8.76 15.68
CA ASP A 353 4.96 -8.11 16.99
C ASP A 353 4.69 -6.58 16.91
N CYS A 354 3.76 -6.18 16.08
CA CYS A 354 3.30 -4.80 16.06
C CYS A 354 1.79 -4.75 15.85
N ASN A 355 1.12 -3.96 16.70
CA ASN A 355 -0.31 -3.70 16.55
C ASN A 355 -0.49 -2.46 15.68
N LYS A 356 -1.13 -2.60 14.52
CA LYS A 356 -1.47 -1.50 13.63
C LYS A 356 -2.96 -1.53 13.30
N LYS A 357 -3.51 -0.39 12.89
CA LYS A 357 -4.89 -0.31 12.37
C LYS A 357 -4.93 -0.64 10.89
N GLY A 358 -6.05 -1.26 10.47
CA GLY A 358 -6.37 -1.49 9.07
C GLY A 358 -5.58 -2.60 8.39
N SER A 359 -5.63 -2.58 7.07
CA SER A 359 -4.99 -3.58 6.22
C SER A 359 -4.16 -2.94 5.11
N SER A 360 -3.15 -3.67 4.68
CA SER A 360 -2.36 -3.38 3.50
C SER A 360 -2.24 -4.64 2.67
N VAL A 361 -2.76 -4.63 1.46
CA VAL A 361 -2.67 -5.75 0.52
C VAL A 361 -1.80 -5.33 -0.64
N SER A 362 -0.72 -6.04 -0.85
CA SER A 362 0.33 -5.68 -1.79
C SER A 362 0.67 -6.83 -2.72
N ILE A 363 1.07 -6.51 -3.95
CA ILE A 363 1.48 -7.47 -4.98
C ILE A 363 2.79 -7.02 -5.62
N LEU A 364 3.64 -7.98 -5.94
CA LEU A 364 4.90 -7.79 -6.65
C LEU A 364 4.97 -8.78 -7.82
N TRP A 365 5.28 -8.31 -9.03
CA TRP A 365 5.31 -9.16 -10.21
C TRP A 365 6.33 -8.70 -11.26
N LEU A 366 6.70 -9.62 -12.14
CA LEU A 366 7.54 -9.35 -13.30
C LEU A 366 6.70 -9.03 -14.53
N THR A 367 7.18 -8.15 -15.39
CA THR A 367 6.61 -7.96 -16.73
C THR A 367 7.46 -8.68 -17.79
N GLU A 368 6.79 -9.37 -18.72
CA GLU A 368 7.44 -10.08 -19.84
C GLU A 368 8.25 -9.17 -20.79
N SER A 369 8.10 -7.86 -20.67
CA SER A 369 8.71 -6.87 -21.56
C SER A 369 10.23 -6.72 -21.43
N GLN A 370 10.87 -7.53 -20.57
CA GLN A 370 12.32 -7.46 -20.33
C GLN A 370 13.10 -8.61 -20.97
N ILE A 371 12.47 -9.46 -21.74
CA ILE A 371 13.15 -10.35 -22.67
C ILE A 371 13.61 -9.46 -23.83
N VAL A 372 14.73 -8.78 -23.66
CA VAL A 372 15.47 -8.22 -24.79
C VAL A 372 16.10 -9.42 -25.47
N GLU A 373 15.56 -9.80 -26.62
CA GLU A 373 16.25 -10.66 -27.56
C GLU A 373 17.61 -10.03 -27.82
N GLY A 374 18.65 -10.63 -27.22
CA GLY A 374 20.05 -10.27 -27.45
C GLY A 374 20.56 -10.88 -28.75
#